data_92d305378266e3d235efa46bcef8e9f8
#
_entry.id   92d305378266e3d235efa46bcef8e9f8
#
_cell.length_a   1.000
_cell.length_b   1.000
_cell.length_c   1.000
_cell.angle_alpha   90.00
_cell.angle_beta   90.00
_cell.angle_gamma   90.00
#
_symmetry.space_group_name_H-M   'P 1'
#
loop_
_entity.id
_entity.type
_entity.pdbx_description
1 polymer ?
#
loop_
_entity_poly.entity_id
_entity_poly.type
_entity_poly.pdbx_seq_one_letter_code
_entity_poly.pdbx_strand_id
1 'polypeptide(L)'
;MRSSLDSVVYLNGKVTCAGWAAPETAGDEVCLTIRKEDGSILDAQVSRVKRADVGQVVYQDASFDKYGLTFSFEPGEMTNCYAVFTSKEHPEDVLEQLIDCPGLLAAYRYQHGIKGRIRRLQRAKSIKDFCLEEKYMDLEPEEKKYAIWYEKQYPGFAKRLKEKTTHFALHPKFSIIVPLYHTPVVFLNDMIQSVQKQTYENWELCLANGSPEDEELEAQVRKYMSKEPRIKYRKLEKNLGIAGNTNEALALATGSYTALLDHDDFLSPNALFEFVKAINENGDADCIYSDEDKVDQEGKLHYFPHFKSDYNPDLLHTNNYICHFFAVKTSIIKKVGGFRPNFDGAQDFDLVLRCIDESKSVVHVPKILYSGPCHKGSTSANTDSKSYAFEAGKRALQEYYDRHGIEAKVDNTFLPGYYKTTYLYTERPLVTIVIPNKDH
;
A
#
# COMPACT_ATOMS: atom_id res chain seq x y z
N MET A 1 27.40 13.40 20.66
CA MET A 1 26.51 13.05 19.52
C MET A 1 26.70 11.59 19.12
N ARG A 2 25.63 10.93 18.60
CA ARG A 2 25.69 9.59 17.99
C ARG A 2 25.02 9.65 16.63
N SER A 3 25.51 8.91 15.64
CA SER A 3 24.88 8.83 14.32
C SER A 3 25.17 7.51 13.62
N SER A 4 24.35 7.19 12.60
CA SER A 4 24.61 6.12 11.64
C SER A 4 24.14 6.58 10.26
N LEU A 5 24.90 6.25 9.23
CA LEU A 5 24.41 6.25 7.85
C LEU A 5 24.00 4.83 7.50
N ASP A 6 22.69 4.58 7.47
CA ASP A 6 22.11 3.27 7.24
C ASP A 6 22.24 2.86 5.77
N SER A 7 22.20 3.84 4.86
CA SER A 7 22.45 3.64 3.43
C SER A 7 23.18 4.85 2.81
N VAL A 8 24.06 4.57 1.84
CA VAL A 8 24.74 5.57 1.03
C VAL A 8 24.78 5.06 -0.41
N VAL A 9 24.13 5.78 -1.33
CA VAL A 9 23.99 5.40 -2.73
C VAL A 9 24.49 6.50 -3.65
N TYR A 10 25.22 6.14 -4.69
CA TYR A 10 25.59 7.04 -5.78
C TYR A 10 24.85 6.64 -7.05
N LEU A 11 24.09 7.58 -7.60
CA LEU A 11 23.33 7.39 -8.84
C LEU A 11 23.31 8.69 -9.66
N ASN A 12 23.65 8.60 -10.94
CA ASN A 12 23.54 9.70 -11.91
C ASN A 12 24.17 11.04 -11.43
N GLY A 13 25.34 10.98 -10.81
CA GLY A 13 26.07 12.18 -10.35
C GLY A 13 25.71 12.64 -8.94
N LYS A 14 24.73 12.04 -8.30
CA LYS A 14 24.20 12.42 -6.99
C LYS A 14 24.46 11.34 -5.93
N VAL A 15 24.89 11.76 -4.76
CA VAL A 15 24.97 10.89 -3.56
C VAL A 15 23.72 11.10 -2.73
N THR A 16 23.06 10.02 -2.37
CA THR A 16 21.90 10.02 -1.47
C THR A 16 22.22 9.17 -0.24
N CYS A 17 21.97 9.74 0.92
CA CYS A 17 22.20 9.08 2.22
C CYS A 17 20.90 9.03 3.01
N ALA A 18 20.69 7.92 3.72
CA ALA A 18 19.67 7.82 4.76
C ALA A 18 20.33 7.35 6.06
N GLY A 19 19.85 7.86 7.19
CA GLY A 19 20.42 7.54 8.49
C GLY A 19 19.80 8.36 9.61
N TRP A 20 20.57 8.53 10.68
CA TRP A 20 20.13 9.31 11.83
C TRP A 20 21.33 9.97 12.53
N ALA A 21 21.06 11.06 13.22
CA ALA A 21 22.01 11.72 14.11
C ALA A 21 21.27 12.24 15.35
N ALA A 22 21.71 11.82 16.52
CA ALA A 22 21.13 12.17 17.81
C ALA A 22 22.15 12.87 18.70
N PRO A 23 21.87 14.09 19.19
CA PRO A 23 22.78 14.85 20.07
C PRO A 23 22.89 14.19 21.44
N GLU A 24 23.83 14.63 22.28
CA GLU A 24 23.95 14.11 23.66
C GLU A 24 22.76 14.53 24.53
N THR A 25 22.28 15.74 24.31
CA THR A 25 21.09 16.27 25.01
C THR A 25 19.84 15.97 24.21
N ALA A 26 18.92 15.22 24.80
CA ALA A 26 17.63 14.89 24.16
C ALA A 26 16.80 16.18 23.95
N GLY A 27 16.25 16.30 22.74
CA GLY A 27 15.44 17.47 22.37
C GLY A 27 16.15 18.51 21.52
N ASP A 28 17.49 18.56 21.53
CA ASP A 28 18.26 19.49 20.72
C ASP A 28 18.04 19.27 19.21
N GLU A 29 18.22 20.31 18.42
CA GLU A 29 18.12 20.23 16.97
C GLU A 29 19.48 19.90 16.36
N VAL A 30 19.51 18.94 15.43
CA VAL A 30 20.72 18.56 14.70
C VAL A 30 20.78 19.28 13.37
N CYS A 31 21.90 19.97 13.10
CA CYS A 31 22.25 20.54 11.80
C CYS A 31 23.15 19.58 11.04
N LEU A 32 23.00 19.51 9.72
CA LEU A 32 23.84 18.75 8.81
C LEU A 32 24.55 19.68 7.84
N THR A 33 25.85 19.49 7.69
CA THR A 33 26.68 20.15 6.66
C THR A 33 27.47 19.09 5.92
N ILE A 34 27.56 19.18 4.59
CA ILE A 34 28.43 18.31 3.79
C ILE A 34 29.72 19.08 3.48
N ARG A 35 30.83 18.54 3.93
CA ARG A 35 32.16 19.14 3.80
C ARG A 35 33.09 18.25 2.96
N LYS A 36 33.78 18.80 1.98
CA LYS A 36 34.84 18.10 1.22
C LYS A 36 36.15 18.02 2.02
N GLU A 37 37.09 17.21 1.53
CA GLU A 37 38.45 17.12 2.09
C GLU A 37 39.21 18.46 2.09
N ASP A 38 38.96 19.31 1.11
CA ASP A 38 39.58 20.66 0.99
C ASP A 38 38.92 21.70 1.92
N GLY A 39 37.91 21.29 2.70
CA GLY A 39 37.17 22.16 3.61
C GLY A 39 35.99 22.90 2.99
N SER A 40 35.81 22.84 1.67
CA SER A 40 34.64 23.46 1.01
C SER A 40 33.33 22.78 1.39
N ILE A 41 32.25 23.56 1.46
CA ILE A 41 30.92 23.10 1.83
C ILE A 41 30.09 22.89 0.56
N LEU A 42 29.33 21.79 0.53
CA LEU A 42 28.38 21.46 -0.53
C LEU A 42 26.94 21.69 -0.07
N ASP A 43 26.13 22.19 -0.99
CA ASP A 43 24.70 22.28 -0.78
C ASP A 43 24.09 20.87 -0.74
N ALA A 44 23.28 20.61 0.28
CA ALA A 44 22.58 19.35 0.45
C ALA A 44 21.08 19.58 0.60
N GLN A 45 20.30 18.74 -0.08
CA GLN A 45 18.86 18.67 0.14
C GLN A 45 18.62 17.73 1.32
N VAL A 46 18.08 18.23 2.42
CA VAL A 46 17.86 17.48 3.66
C VAL A 46 16.37 17.36 3.94
N SER A 47 15.94 16.14 4.27
CA SER A 47 14.59 15.85 4.75
C SER A 47 14.65 15.15 6.10
N ARG A 48 13.74 15.49 7.00
CA ARG A 48 13.61 14.84 8.32
C ARG A 48 12.70 13.64 8.23
N VAL A 49 13.06 12.57 8.94
CA VAL A 49 12.31 11.33 9.00
C VAL A 49 12.10 10.96 10.46
N LYS A 50 10.90 10.54 10.81
CA LYS A 50 10.61 10.06 12.16
C LYS A 50 11.27 8.69 12.40
N ARG A 51 12.02 8.56 13.50
CA ARG A 51 12.77 7.38 13.90
C ARG A 51 12.62 7.15 15.41
N ALA A 52 11.44 6.67 15.80
CA ALA A 52 11.14 6.33 17.20
C ALA A 52 12.08 5.25 17.77
N ASP A 53 12.59 4.35 16.90
CA ASP A 53 13.60 3.37 17.25
C ASP A 53 14.91 4.03 17.72
N VAL A 54 15.33 5.13 17.08
CA VAL A 54 16.52 5.90 17.50
C VAL A 54 16.30 6.52 18.86
N GLY A 55 15.16 7.18 19.10
CA GLY A 55 14.80 7.74 20.41
C GLY A 55 14.81 6.67 21.49
N GLN A 56 14.23 5.50 21.23
CA GLN A 56 14.21 4.39 22.17
C GLN A 56 15.60 3.85 22.49
N VAL A 57 16.49 3.74 21.48
CA VAL A 57 17.85 3.20 21.66
C VAL A 57 18.78 4.21 22.31
N VAL A 58 18.69 5.49 21.94
CA VAL A 58 19.64 6.51 22.41
C VAL A 58 19.24 7.09 23.77
N TYR A 59 17.94 7.35 23.97
CA TYR A 59 17.44 8.06 25.17
C TYR A 59 16.51 7.19 26.02
N GLN A 60 16.24 5.96 25.62
CA GLN A 60 15.27 5.04 26.25
C GLN A 60 13.82 5.62 26.22
N ASP A 61 13.54 6.51 25.27
CA ASP A 61 12.25 7.17 25.10
C ASP A 61 11.91 7.33 23.61
N ALA A 62 10.89 6.62 23.13
CA ALA A 62 10.46 6.65 21.74
C ALA A 62 9.80 7.98 21.31
N SER A 63 9.46 8.86 22.26
CA SER A 63 8.91 10.20 21.94
C SER A 63 9.94 11.13 21.27
N PHE A 64 11.24 10.84 21.43
CA PHE A 64 12.31 11.52 20.73
C PHE A 64 12.52 10.93 19.31
N ASP A 65 11.56 11.10 18.42
CA ASP A 65 11.50 10.45 17.10
C ASP A 65 12.08 11.28 15.94
N LYS A 66 12.53 12.52 16.17
CA LYS A 66 12.89 13.51 15.13
C LYS A 66 14.31 13.43 14.55
N TYR A 67 15.08 12.41 14.90
CA TYR A 67 16.51 12.32 14.57
C TYR A 67 16.85 11.55 13.31
N GLY A 68 15.86 11.06 12.57
CA GLY A 68 16.05 10.48 11.25
C GLY A 68 16.29 11.54 10.18
N LEU A 69 17.16 11.22 9.21
CA LEU A 69 17.58 12.11 8.14
C LEU A 69 17.64 11.35 6.82
N THR A 70 17.15 11.97 5.75
CA THR A 70 17.57 11.66 4.39
C THR A 70 18.16 12.91 3.77
N PHE A 71 19.29 12.77 3.09
CA PHE A 71 19.91 13.93 2.42
C PHE A 71 20.59 13.50 1.14
N SER A 72 20.72 14.46 0.23
CA SER A 72 21.40 14.22 -1.04
C SER A 72 22.17 15.44 -1.50
N PHE A 73 23.30 15.21 -2.20
CA PHE A 73 24.17 16.24 -2.70
C PHE A 73 24.90 15.78 -3.96
N GLU A 74 25.42 16.75 -4.73
CA GLU A 74 26.28 16.48 -5.87
C GLU A 74 27.73 16.72 -5.48
N PRO A 75 28.57 15.67 -5.42
CA PRO A 75 29.96 15.84 -4.94
C PRO A 75 30.85 16.65 -5.90
N GLY A 76 30.44 16.87 -7.18
CA GLY A 76 31.21 17.51 -8.21
C GLY A 76 32.46 16.70 -8.55
N GLU A 77 33.62 17.15 -8.16
CA GLU A 77 34.84 16.33 -8.19
C GLU A 77 34.73 15.24 -7.17
N MET A 78 35.01 14.00 -7.57
CA MET A 78 34.81 12.78 -6.75
C MET A 78 35.95 12.63 -5.73
N THR A 79 35.97 13.53 -4.77
CA THR A 79 36.77 13.44 -3.54
C THR A 79 35.92 12.96 -2.39
N ASN A 80 36.52 12.48 -1.31
CA ASN A 80 35.77 12.12 -0.10
C ASN A 80 35.03 13.34 0.44
N CYS A 81 33.86 13.07 0.96
CA CYS A 81 33.01 14.03 1.65
C CYS A 81 32.78 13.59 3.09
N TYR A 82 32.46 14.53 3.95
CA TYR A 82 32.13 14.29 5.34
C TYR A 82 30.73 14.83 5.62
N ALA A 83 29.84 13.98 6.16
CA ALA A 83 28.61 14.45 6.77
C ALA A 83 28.94 14.91 8.19
N VAL A 84 28.87 16.21 8.41
CA VAL A 84 29.15 16.86 9.68
C VAL A 84 27.83 17.16 10.38
N PHE A 85 27.56 16.47 11.47
CA PHE A 85 26.40 16.67 12.32
C PHE A 85 26.79 17.54 13.51
N THR A 86 25.99 18.56 13.81
CA THR A 86 26.27 19.51 14.90
C THR A 86 24.98 19.76 15.66
N SER A 87 25.02 19.77 17.02
CA SER A 87 23.88 20.26 17.80
C SER A 87 23.79 21.78 17.63
N LYS A 88 22.59 22.29 17.45
CA LYS A 88 22.32 23.72 17.30
C LYS A 88 22.48 24.45 18.63
N GLU A 89 22.06 23.81 19.70
CA GLU A 89 22.08 24.33 21.06
C GLU A 89 23.49 24.16 21.70
N HIS A 90 24.22 23.13 21.28
CA HIS A 90 25.56 22.77 21.77
C HIS A 90 26.51 22.60 20.59
N PRO A 91 27.07 23.72 20.01
CA PRO A 91 27.91 23.66 18.81
C PRO A 91 29.21 22.86 18.97
N GLU A 92 29.66 22.59 20.19
CA GLU A 92 30.78 21.72 20.52
C GLU A 92 30.46 20.22 20.38
N ASP A 93 29.15 19.83 20.36
CA ASP A 93 28.72 18.47 20.11
C ASP A 93 28.66 18.19 18.61
N VAL A 94 29.82 17.82 18.06
CA VAL A 94 30.04 17.60 16.62
C VAL A 94 30.40 16.15 16.37
N LEU A 95 29.86 15.56 15.29
CA LEU A 95 30.25 14.26 14.79
C LEU A 95 30.41 14.29 13.27
N GLU A 96 31.49 13.71 12.77
CA GLU A 96 31.77 13.60 11.34
C GLU A 96 31.68 12.14 10.90
N GLN A 97 31.04 11.90 9.76
CA GLN A 97 31.02 10.60 9.09
C GLN A 97 31.57 10.70 7.67
N LEU A 98 32.54 9.85 7.34
CA LEU A 98 33.13 9.78 6.01
C LEU A 98 32.15 9.20 5.00
N ILE A 99 32.05 9.85 3.84
CA ILE A 99 31.37 9.37 2.64
C ILE A 99 32.42 9.15 1.56
N ASP A 100 32.76 7.90 1.28
CA ASP A 100 33.74 7.50 0.25
C ASP A 100 33.16 7.66 -1.16
N CYS A 101 33.08 8.89 -1.64
CA CYS A 101 32.57 9.18 -2.98
C CYS A 101 33.37 8.51 -4.11
N PRO A 102 34.72 8.46 -4.08
CA PRO A 102 35.50 7.71 -5.06
C PRO A 102 35.14 6.22 -5.10
N GLY A 103 35.01 5.59 -3.95
CA GLY A 103 34.61 4.17 -3.84
C GLY A 103 33.20 3.92 -4.37
N LEU A 104 32.24 4.80 -4.05
CA LEU A 104 30.88 4.74 -4.58
C LEU A 104 30.86 4.87 -6.12
N LEU A 105 31.63 5.79 -6.69
CA LEU A 105 31.77 5.93 -8.14
C LEU A 105 32.40 4.70 -8.79
N ALA A 106 33.43 4.14 -8.17
CA ALA A 106 34.09 2.93 -8.68
C ALA A 106 33.12 1.74 -8.67
N ALA A 107 32.33 1.57 -7.61
CA ALA A 107 31.28 0.56 -7.51
C ALA A 107 30.18 0.77 -8.57
N TYR A 108 29.72 1.99 -8.74
CA TYR A 108 28.75 2.36 -9.78
C TYR A 108 29.27 2.05 -11.19
N ARG A 109 30.50 2.50 -11.53
CA ARG A 109 31.12 2.22 -12.82
C ARG A 109 31.32 0.72 -13.07
N TYR A 110 31.67 -0.03 -12.04
CA TYR A 110 31.78 -1.49 -12.14
C TYR A 110 30.41 -2.12 -12.41
N GLN A 111 29.38 -1.72 -11.68
CA GLN A 111 28.04 -2.26 -11.80
C GLN A 111 27.42 -1.94 -13.18
N HIS A 112 27.54 -0.69 -13.66
CA HIS A 112 26.95 -0.20 -14.91
C HIS A 112 27.81 -0.43 -16.14
N GLY A 113 29.09 -0.81 -15.97
CA GLY A 113 30.02 -1.08 -17.05
C GLY A 113 29.86 -2.46 -17.70
N ILE A 114 30.60 -2.67 -18.79
CA ILE A 114 30.57 -3.91 -19.57
C ILE A 114 30.85 -5.14 -18.71
N LYS A 115 31.82 -5.07 -17.79
CA LYS A 115 32.15 -6.19 -16.88
C LYS A 115 30.99 -6.59 -15.98
N GLY A 116 30.30 -5.63 -15.40
CA GLY A 116 29.11 -5.87 -14.57
C GLY A 116 27.98 -6.50 -15.40
N ARG A 117 27.76 -5.98 -16.61
CA ARG A 117 26.75 -6.50 -17.54
C ARG A 117 27.02 -7.93 -17.96
N ILE A 118 28.26 -8.28 -18.31
CA ILE A 118 28.66 -9.66 -18.64
C ILE A 118 28.41 -10.58 -17.44
N ARG A 119 28.77 -10.17 -16.22
CA ARG A 119 28.55 -10.95 -15.00
C ARG A 119 27.07 -11.21 -14.73
N ARG A 120 26.20 -10.21 -14.93
CA ARG A 120 24.74 -10.41 -14.80
C ARG A 120 24.21 -11.36 -15.86
N LEU A 121 24.66 -11.22 -17.12
CA LEU A 121 24.28 -12.13 -18.20
C LEU A 121 24.68 -13.59 -17.90
N GLN A 122 25.88 -13.82 -17.36
CA GLN A 122 26.36 -15.15 -16.97
C GLN A 122 25.57 -15.77 -15.82
N ARG A 123 25.02 -14.96 -14.92
CA ARG A 123 24.21 -15.40 -13.78
C ARG A 123 22.74 -15.57 -14.07
N ALA A 124 22.25 -14.91 -15.10
CA ALA A 124 20.85 -14.94 -15.49
C ALA A 124 20.44 -16.34 -15.97
N LYS A 125 19.30 -16.83 -15.51
CA LYS A 125 18.73 -18.13 -15.93
C LYS A 125 18.13 -18.08 -17.33
N SER A 126 17.81 -16.89 -17.84
CA SER A 126 17.22 -16.65 -19.13
C SER A 126 17.52 -15.22 -19.61
N ILE A 127 17.31 -14.95 -20.92
CA ILE A 127 17.37 -13.59 -21.48
C ILE A 127 16.35 -12.68 -20.77
N LYS A 128 15.15 -13.19 -20.46
CA LYS A 128 14.15 -12.43 -19.71
C LYS A 128 14.66 -12.03 -18.32
N ASP A 129 15.28 -12.93 -17.59
CA ASP A 129 15.87 -12.63 -16.28
C ASP A 129 16.96 -11.56 -16.38
N PHE A 130 17.82 -11.68 -17.41
CA PHE A 130 18.85 -10.66 -17.64
C PHE A 130 18.23 -9.28 -17.93
N CYS A 131 17.21 -9.21 -18.80
CA CYS A 131 16.54 -7.95 -19.11
C CYS A 131 15.87 -7.32 -17.87
N LEU A 132 15.29 -8.13 -16.99
CA LEU A 132 14.69 -7.66 -15.74
C LEU A 132 15.76 -7.17 -14.74
N GLU A 133 16.89 -7.89 -14.64
CA GLU A 133 18.03 -7.45 -13.83
C GLU A 133 18.60 -6.11 -14.29
N GLU A 134 18.67 -5.89 -15.61
CA GLU A 134 19.09 -4.61 -16.19
C GLU A 134 18.04 -3.50 -15.96
N LYS A 135 16.75 -3.80 -16.16
CA LYS A 135 15.65 -2.85 -16.01
C LYS A 135 15.59 -2.25 -14.60
N TYR A 136 15.83 -3.07 -13.60
CA TYR A 136 15.71 -2.70 -12.17
C TYR A 136 17.06 -2.61 -11.46
N MET A 137 18.13 -2.35 -12.21
CA MET A 137 19.49 -2.36 -11.68
C MET A 137 19.74 -1.33 -10.58
N ASP A 138 19.08 -0.18 -10.68
CA ASP A 138 19.28 0.99 -9.82
C ASP A 138 18.39 1.01 -8.57
N LEU A 139 17.52 0.01 -8.42
CA LEU A 139 16.68 -0.11 -7.23
C LEU A 139 17.46 -0.71 -6.07
N GLU A 140 17.04 -0.36 -4.85
CA GLU A 140 17.48 -1.04 -3.63
C GLU A 140 17.22 -2.55 -3.72
N PRO A 141 18.07 -3.41 -3.10
CA PRO A 141 18.02 -4.85 -3.31
C PRO A 141 16.64 -5.49 -3.06
N GLU A 142 15.91 -5.05 -2.03
CA GLU A 142 14.59 -5.61 -1.71
C GLU A 142 13.51 -5.14 -2.69
N GLU A 143 13.52 -3.87 -3.07
CA GLU A 143 12.61 -3.32 -4.10
C GLU A 143 12.85 -3.99 -5.44
N LYS A 144 14.11 -4.18 -5.82
CA LYS A 144 14.51 -4.90 -7.03
C LYS A 144 14.01 -6.33 -7.04
N LYS A 145 14.15 -7.06 -5.94
CA LYS A 145 13.65 -8.44 -5.82
C LYS A 145 12.15 -8.49 -6.05
N TYR A 146 11.40 -7.58 -5.42
CA TYR A 146 9.97 -7.52 -5.56
C TYR A 146 9.55 -7.14 -6.99
N ALA A 147 10.12 -6.08 -7.58
CA ALA A 147 9.81 -5.65 -8.93
C ALA A 147 10.04 -6.78 -9.97
N ILE A 148 11.16 -7.50 -9.87
CA ILE A 148 11.45 -8.65 -10.72
C ILE A 148 10.46 -9.79 -10.49
N TRP A 149 10.12 -10.07 -9.23
CA TRP A 149 9.14 -11.10 -8.88
C TRP A 149 7.76 -10.76 -9.46
N TYR A 150 7.29 -9.52 -9.28
CA TYR A 150 6.00 -9.05 -9.80
C TYR A 150 5.90 -9.20 -11.32
N GLU A 151 6.91 -8.76 -12.07
CA GLU A 151 6.97 -8.91 -13.54
C GLU A 151 6.88 -10.37 -14.01
N LYS A 152 7.37 -11.30 -13.20
CA LYS A 152 7.28 -12.74 -13.49
C LYS A 152 5.89 -13.30 -13.21
N GLN A 153 5.17 -12.74 -12.23
CA GLN A 153 3.80 -13.13 -11.87
C GLN A 153 2.76 -12.48 -12.79
N TYR A 154 3.06 -11.28 -13.30
CA TYR A 154 2.13 -10.55 -14.16
C TYR A 154 1.74 -11.40 -15.39
N PRO A 155 0.43 -11.51 -15.71
CA PRO A 155 -0.02 -12.40 -16.74
C PRO A 155 0.39 -11.94 -18.15
N GLY A 156 1.35 -12.63 -18.76
CA GLY A 156 1.77 -12.40 -20.13
C GLY A 156 0.68 -12.73 -21.15
N PHE A 157 0.88 -12.35 -22.41
CA PHE A 157 -0.12 -12.50 -23.48
C PHE A 157 -0.71 -13.92 -23.58
N ALA A 158 0.13 -14.95 -23.62
CA ALA A 158 -0.33 -16.33 -23.74
C ALA A 158 -1.20 -16.79 -22.55
N LYS A 159 -0.84 -16.38 -21.33
CA LYS A 159 -1.63 -16.66 -20.12
C LYS A 159 -3.00 -15.97 -20.20
N ARG A 160 -3.03 -14.69 -20.56
CA ARG A 160 -4.28 -13.92 -20.71
C ARG A 160 -5.20 -14.50 -21.79
N LEU A 161 -4.63 -14.99 -22.89
CA LEU A 161 -5.42 -15.66 -23.95
C LEU A 161 -6.04 -16.96 -23.42
N LYS A 162 -5.26 -17.78 -22.70
CA LYS A 162 -5.76 -19.00 -22.06
C LYS A 162 -6.87 -18.69 -21.05
N GLU A 163 -6.70 -17.67 -20.22
CA GLU A 163 -7.70 -17.25 -19.23
C GLU A 163 -9.03 -16.87 -19.91
N LYS A 164 -8.98 -16.10 -21.01
CA LYS A 164 -10.18 -15.71 -21.77
C LYS A 164 -10.94 -16.90 -22.38
N THR A 165 -10.27 -17.99 -22.65
CA THR A 165 -10.87 -19.22 -23.22
C THR A 165 -11.18 -20.28 -22.17
N THR A 166 -10.92 -20.01 -20.89
CA THR A 166 -11.21 -20.93 -19.81
C THR A 166 -12.71 -20.92 -19.49
N HIS A 167 -13.31 -22.10 -19.41
CA HIS A 167 -14.70 -22.28 -19.02
C HIS A 167 -14.77 -22.68 -17.55
N PHE A 168 -15.62 -22.00 -16.82
CA PHE A 168 -15.94 -22.28 -15.42
C PHE A 168 -17.36 -22.83 -15.28
N ALA A 169 -17.65 -23.65 -14.28
CA ALA A 169 -18.99 -24.13 -14.00
C ALA A 169 -19.89 -22.99 -13.49
N LEU A 170 -19.35 -22.16 -12.59
CA LEU A 170 -20.01 -20.94 -12.11
C LEU A 170 -19.46 -19.74 -12.87
N HIS A 171 -20.37 -18.95 -13.46
CA HIS A 171 -20.06 -17.77 -14.26
C HIS A 171 -20.68 -16.50 -13.65
N PRO A 172 -20.29 -16.11 -12.42
CA PRO A 172 -20.89 -14.97 -11.75
C PRO A 172 -20.60 -13.65 -12.49
N LYS A 173 -21.60 -12.77 -12.54
CA LYS A 173 -21.39 -11.40 -12.99
C LYS A 173 -20.88 -10.56 -11.83
N PHE A 174 -19.78 -9.83 -12.05
CA PHE A 174 -19.23 -8.87 -11.10
C PHE A 174 -19.74 -7.46 -11.38
N SER A 175 -20.26 -6.78 -10.38
CA SER A 175 -20.47 -5.34 -10.39
C SER A 175 -19.30 -4.68 -9.65
N ILE A 176 -18.42 -4.02 -10.39
CA ILE A 176 -17.33 -3.23 -9.82
C ILE A 176 -17.89 -1.85 -9.51
N ILE A 177 -17.92 -1.47 -8.24
CA ILE A 177 -18.49 -0.19 -7.81
C ILE A 177 -17.37 0.81 -7.48
N VAL A 178 -17.49 2.03 -8.00
CA VAL A 178 -16.50 3.09 -7.85
C VAL A 178 -17.19 4.43 -7.54
N PRO A 179 -16.95 5.01 -6.37
CA PRO A 179 -17.33 6.39 -6.11
C PRO A 179 -16.32 7.34 -6.78
N LEU A 180 -16.79 8.32 -7.52
CA LEU A 180 -15.98 9.38 -8.12
C LEU A 180 -16.18 10.67 -7.34
N TYR A 181 -15.08 11.33 -6.96
CA TYR A 181 -15.11 12.65 -6.34
C TYR A 181 -13.80 13.39 -6.63
N HIS A 182 -13.90 14.50 -7.39
CA HIS A 182 -12.74 15.27 -7.88
C HIS A 182 -11.64 14.37 -8.47
N THR A 183 -12.09 13.34 -9.22
CA THR A 183 -11.19 12.33 -9.77
C THR A 183 -10.39 12.88 -10.95
N PRO A 184 -9.06 12.98 -10.85
CA PRO A 184 -8.24 13.38 -12.00
C PRO A 184 -8.46 12.43 -13.18
N VAL A 185 -8.60 13.01 -14.39
CA VAL A 185 -8.87 12.23 -15.62
C VAL A 185 -7.84 11.15 -15.90
N VAL A 186 -6.58 11.36 -15.50
CA VAL A 186 -5.53 10.33 -15.65
C VAL A 186 -5.85 9.08 -14.82
N PHE A 187 -6.23 9.22 -13.57
CA PHE A 187 -6.58 8.09 -12.70
C PHE A 187 -7.87 7.41 -13.16
N LEU A 188 -8.89 8.21 -13.53
CA LEU A 188 -10.11 7.67 -14.14
C LEU A 188 -9.79 6.79 -15.34
N ASN A 189 -8.89 7.23 -16.22
CA ASN A 189 -8.49 6.48 -17.41
C ASN A 189 -7.81 5.17 -17.05
N ASP A 190 -6.86 5.19 -16.11
CA ASP A 190 -6.11 4.01 -15.69
C ASP A 190 -7.04 2.99 -15.01
N MET A 191 -7.91 3.46 -14.13
CA MET A 191 -8.92 2.65 -13.45
C MET A 191 -9.85 1.98 -14.47
N ILE A 192 -10.51 2.74 -15.37
CA ILE A 192 -11.44 2.18 -16.37
C ILE A 192 -10.72 1.21 -17.31
N GLN A 193 -9.52 1.56 -17.79
CA GLN A 193 -8.75 0.69 -18.67
C GLN A 193 -8.33 -0.62 -17.99
N SER A 194 -8.05 -0.59 -16.67
CA SER A 194 -7.73 -1.80 -15.91
C SER A 194 -8.91 -2.78 -15.88
N VAL A 195 -10.13 -2.26 -15.75
CA VAL A 195 -11.37 -3.05 -15.80
C VAL A 195 -11.63 -3.56 -17.22
N GLN A 196 -11.45 -2.72 -18.25
CA GLN A 196 -11.63 -3.16 -19.64
C GLN A 196 -10.63 -4.24 -20.08
N LYS A 197 -9.44 -4.27 -19.46
CA LYS A 197 -8.38 -5.27 -19.74
C LYS A 197 -8.59 -6.60 -19.03
N GLN A 198 -9.64 -6.76 -18.22
CA GLN A 198 -9.90 -8.01 -17.50
C GLN A 198 -10.03 -9.19 -18.47
N THR A 199 -9.41 -10.32 -18.10
CA THR A 199 -9.47 -11.56 -18.87
C THR A 199 -10.78 -12.31 -18.67
N TYR A 200 -11.51 -12.04 -17.59
CA TYR A 200 -12.89 -12.48 -17.39
C TYR A 200 -13.84 -11.37 -17.81
N GLU A 201 -14.80 -11.67 -18.69
CA GLU A 201 -15.57 -10.65 -19.41
C GLU A 201 -16.96 -10.36 -18.80
N ASN A 202 -17.46 -11.20 -17.87
CA ASN A 202 -18.78 -11.02 -17.27
C ASN A 202 -18.75 -10.05 -16.09
N TRP A 203 -18.54 -8.78 -16.41
CA TRP A 203 -18.52 -7.69 -15.44
C TRP A 203 -19.34 -6.48 -15.91
N GLU A 204 -19.66 -5.62 -14.99
CA GLU A 204 -20.11 -4.25 -15.22
C GLU A 204 -19.36 -3.30 -14.29
N LEU A 205 -19.16 -2.06 -14.73
CA LEU A 205 -18.54 -1.00 -13.96
C LEU A 205 -19.59 0.04 -13.60
N CYS A 206 -19.85 0.22 -12.30
CA CYS A 206 -20.87 1.10 -11.77
C CYS A 206 -20.23 2.34 -11.14
N LEU A 207 -20.35 3.49 -11.79
CA LEU A 207 -19.74 4.75 -11.40
C LEU A 207 -20.79 5.71 -10.83
N ALA A 208 -20.52 6.29 -9.66
CA ALA A 208 -21.34 7.37 -9.10
C ALA A 208 -20.49 8.62 -8.89
N ASN A 209 -20.83 9.72 -9.58
CA ASN A 209 -20.05 10.96 -9.55
C ASN A 209 -20.63 11.95 -8.53
N GLY A 210 -19.92 12.19 -7.43
CA GLY A 210 -20.21 13.17 -6.40
C GLY A 210 -19.70 14.59 -6.70
N SER A 211 -19.13 14.84 -7.90
CA SER A 211 -18.66 16.15 -8.35
C SER A 211 -19.51 16.62 -9.55
N PRO A 212 -20.76 17.05 -9.33
CA PRO A 212 -21.67 17.42 -10.42
C PRO A 212 -21.18 18.59 -11.27
N GLU A 213 -20.29 19.42 -10.75
CA GLU A 213 -19.68 20.58 -11.40
C GLU A 213 -18.49 20.21 -12.30
N ASP A 214 -17.96 19.00 -12.20
CA ASP A 214 -16.78 18.55 -12.97
C ASP A 214 -17.21 18.04 -14.35
N GLU A 215 -17.30 18.98 -15.30
CA GLU A 215 -17.72 18.70 -16.69
C GLU A 215 -16.67 17.86 -17.44
N GLU A 216 -15.37 18.01 -17.13
CA GLU A 216 -14.30 17.25 -17.77
C GLU A 216 -14.37 15.77 -17.38
N LEU A 217 -14.55 15.49 -16.11
CA LEU A 217 -14.77 14.14 -15.58
C LEU A 217 -15.99 13.49 -16.22
N GLU A 218 -17.12 14.20 -16.26
CA GLU A 218 -18.35 13.70 -16.87
C GLU A 218 -18.18 13.41 -18.37
N ALA A 219 -17.58 14.33 -19.13
CA ALA A 219 -17.33 14.16 -20.56
C ALA A 219 -16.46 12.93 -20.84
N GLN A 220 -15.43 12.70 -20.02
CA GLN A 220 -14.55 11.53 -20.16
C GLN A 220 -15.29 10.23 -19.85
N VAL A 221 -16.10 10.18 -18.78
CA VAL A 221 -16.94 9.00 -18.48
C VAL A 221 -17.90 8.70 -19.64
N ARG A 222 -18.61 9.71 -20.16
CA ARG A 222 -19.53 9.53 -21.30
C ARG A 222 -18.82 9.03 -22.56
N LYS A 223 -17.59 9.45 -22.80
CA LYS A 223 -16.75 8.95 -23.90
C LYS A 223 -16.43 7.45 -23.75
N TYR A 224 -16.19 6.98 -22.52
CA TYR A 224 -16.02 5.54 -22.27
C TYR A 224 -17.35 4.78 -22.45
N MET A 225 -18.44 5.28 -21.90
CA MET A 225 -19.76 4.67 -22.03
C MET A 225 -20.20 4.48 -23.50
N SER A 226 -19.86 5.43 -24.37
CA SER A 226 -20.19 5.33 -25.81
C SER A 226 -19.52 4.16 -26.53
N LYS A 227 -18.44 3.60 -25.93
CA LYS A 227 -17.65 2.50 -26.49
C LYS A 227 -17.78 1.20 -25.71
N GLU A 228 -18.22 1.29 -24.45
CA GLU A 228 -18.30 0.17 -23.52
C GLU A 228 -19.66 0.16 -22.79
N PRO A 229 -20.63 -0.60 -23.26
CA PRO A 229 -21.99 -0.60 -22.72
C PRO A 229 -22.10 -1.21 -21.32
N ARG A 230 -21.05 -1.89 -20.83
CA ARG A 230 -21.00 -2.45 -19.47
C ARG A 230 -20.68 -1.38 -18.41
N ILE A 231 -20.35 -0.14 -18.81
CA ILE A 231 -20.15 0.99 -17.89
C ILE A 231 -21.49 1.64 -17.62
N LYS A 232 -21.89 1.68 -16.36
CA LYS A 232 -23.06 2.37 -15.84
C LYS A 232 -22.62 3.60 -15.07
N TYR A 233 -23.34 4.69 -15.21
CA TYR A 233 -22.97 5.96 -14.61
C TYR A 233 -24.18 6.68 -14.01
N ARG A 234 -23.98 7.24 -12.82
CA ARG A 234 -24.93 8.13 -12.16
C ARG A 234 -24.22 9.44 -11.78
N LYS A 235 -24.68 10.54 -12.30
CA LYS A 235 -24.33 11.89 -11.81
C LYS A 235 -25.19 12.19 -10.59
N LEU A 236 -24.56 12.52 -9.47
CA LEU A 236 -25.27 12.92 -8.27
C LEU A 236 -25.56 14.42 -8.30
N GLU A 237 -26.56 14.87 -7.56
CA GLU A 237 -26.88 16.30 -7.44
C GLU A 237 -25.86 17.03 -6.54
N LYS A 238 -25.24 16.32 -5.62
CA LYS A 238 -24.23 16.80 -4.68
C LYS A 238 -23.37 15.64 -4.16
N ASN A 239 -22.23 15.97 -3.57
CA ASN A 239 -21.43 14.99 -2.82
C ASN A 239 -22.20 14.48 -1.59
N LEU A 240 -22.31 13.16 -1.46
CA LEU A 240 -22.95 12.46 -0.33
C LEU A 240 -21.95 11.85 0.66
N GLY A 241 -20.66 12.19 0.55
CA GLY A 241 -19.57 11.53 1.25
C GLY A 241 -19.20 10.20 0.58
N ILE A 242 -18.09 9.61 1.02
CA ILE A 242 -17.58 8.40 0.38
C ILE A 242 -18.57 7.23 0.47
N ALA A 243 -19.15 6.99 1.64
CA ALA A 243 -20.16 5.93 1.81
C ALA A 243 -21.42 6.20 0.98
N GLY A 244 -21.91 7.44 0.97
CA GLY A 244 -23.10 7.82 0.20
C GLY A 244 -22.87 7.67 -1.30
N ASN A 245 -21.77 8.18 -1.84
CA ASN A 245 -21.42 8.05 -3.25
C ASN A 245 -21.24 6.56 -3.64
N THR A 246 -20.63 5.75 -2.78
CA THR A 246 -20.46 4.30 -3.02
C THR A 246 -21.80 3.56 -3.02
N ASN A 247 -22.74 3.93 -2.14
CA ASN A 247 -24.09 3.36 -2.16
C ASN A 247 -24.85 3.68 -3.45
N GLU A 248 -24.65 4.88 -4.04
CA GLU A 248 -25.23 5.24 -5.32
C GLU A 248 -24.64 4.42 -6.49
N ALA A 249 -23.33 4.08 -6.42
CA ALA A 249 -22.73 3.13 -7.34
C ALA A 249 -23.27 1.70 -7.12
N LEU A 250 -23.41 1.27 -5.86
CA LEU A 250 -24.00 -0.02 -5.48
C LEU A 250 -25.46 -0.17 -5.98
N ALA A 251 -26.22 0.92 -5.98
CA ALA A 251 -27.60 0.89 -6.49
C ALA A 251 -27.69 0.58 -8.00
N LEU A 252 -26.60 0.77 -8.76
CA LEU A 252 -26.52 0.39 -10.18
C LEU A 252 -26.14 -1.09 -10.36
N ALA A 253 -25.67 -1.77 -9.31
CA ALA A 253 -25.18 -3.12 -9.37
C ALA A 253 -26.26 -4.17 -9.63
N THR A 254 -26.07 -4.98 -10.67
CA THR A 254 -26.95 -6.11 -11.06
C THR A 254 -26.24 -7.46 -11.08
N GLY A 255 -24.93 -7.47 -10.83
CA GLY A 255 -24.13 -8.69 -10.74
C GLY A 255 -24.41 -9.48 -9.47
N SER A 256 -24.04 -10.75 -9.47
CA SER A 256 -24.15 -11.64 -8.30
C SER A 256 -23.07 -11.34 -7.25
N TYR A 257 -21.96 -10.76 -7.67
CA TYR A 257 -20.90 -10.26 -6.79
C TYR A 257 -20.69 -8.76 -6.97
N THR A 258 -20.43 -8.07 -5.87
CA THR A 258 -20.02 -6.66 -5.85
C THR A 258 -18.55 -6.61 -5.43
N ALA A 259 -17.73 -5.94 -6.23
CA ALA A 259 -16.31 -5.72 -5.96
C ALA A 259 -16.03 -4.22 -5.75
N LEU A 260 -15.18 -3.92 -4.77
CA LEU A 260 -14.84 -2.54 -4.39
C LEU A 260 -13.56 -2.09 -5.12
N LEU A 261 -13.62 -0.94 -5.78
CA LEU A 261 -12.46 -0.35 -6.44
C LEU A 261 -12.47 1.15 -6.20
N ASP A 262 -11.33 1.69 -5.80
CA ASP A 262 -11.15 3.13 -5.65
C ASP A 262 -10.88 3.81 -7.00
N HIS A 263 -11.20 5.09 -7.09
CA HIS A 263 -11.18 5.84 -8.36
C HIS A 263 -9.79 6.17 -8.88
N ASP A 264 -8.77 6.03 -8.04
CA ASP A 264 -7.36 6.30 -8.33
C ASP A 264 -6.50 5.01 -8.40
N ASP A 265 -7.11 3.83 -8.16
CA ASP A 265 -6.45 2.54 -8.15
C ASP A 265 -6.76 1.71 -9.42
N PHE A 266 -6.07 0.59 -9.60
CA PHE A 266 -6.30 -0.28 -10.75
C PHE A 266 -6.09 -1.77 -10.44
N LEU A 267 -6.70 -2.61 -11.27
CA LEU A 267 -6.70 -4.06 -11.15
C LEU A 267 -5.67 -4.72 -12.08
N SER A 268 -5.04 -5.80 -11.61
CA SER A 268 -4.32 -6.72 -12.50
C SER A 268 -5.27 -7.27 -13.57
N PRO A 269 -4.83 -7.51 -14.83
CA PRO A 269 -5.72 -7.95 -15.92
C PRO A 269 -6.47 -9.25 -15.66
N ASN A 270 -6.04 -10.05 -14.73
CA ASN A 270 -6.66 -11.32 -14.37
C ASN A 270 -7.32 -11.34 -12.96
N ALA A 271 -7.56 -10.18 -12.38
CA ALA A 271 -8.13 -10.10 -11.03
C ALA A 271 -9.49 -10.83 -10.95
N LEU A 272 -10.41 -10.52 -11.84
CA LEU A 272 -11.71 -11.17 -11.86
C LEU A 272 -11.63 -12.66 -12.24
N PHE A 273 -10.70 -13.04 -13.13
CA PHE A 273 -10.47 -14.45 -13.48
C PHE A 273 -10.05 -15.27 -12.26
N GLU A 274 -9.10 -14.75 -11.46
CA GLU A 274 -8.62 -15.44 -10.26
C GLU A 274 -9.71 -15.51 -9.20
N PHE A 275 -10.57 -14.50 -9.08
CA PHE A 275 -11.73 -14.54 -8.19
C PHE A 275 -12.76 -15.57 -8.64
N VAL A 276 -13.10 -15.63 -9.94
CA VAL A 276 -14.01 -16.66 -10.47
C VAL A 276 -13.45 -18.06 -10.26
N LYS A 277 -12.14 -18.23 -10.46
CA LYS A 277 -11.45 -19.48 -10.17
C LYS A 277 -11.63 -19.87 -8.70
N ALA A 278 -11.37 -18.94 -7.77
CA ALA A 278 -11.52 -19.17 -6.34
C ALA A 278 -12.97 -19.52 -5.97
N ILE A 279 -13.98 -18.87 -6.57
CA ILE A 279 -15.40 -19.19 -6.38
C ILE A 279 -15.70 -20.63 -6.77
N ASN A 280 -15.19 -21.09 -7.92
CA ASN A 280 -15.41 -22.44 -8.42
C ASN A 280 -14.69 -23.51 -7.59
N GLU A 281 -13.51 -23.22 -7.08
CA GLU A 281 -12.70 -24.13 -6.28
C GLU A 281 -13.19 -24.24 -4.83
N ASN A 282 -13.88 -23.22 -4.31
CA ASN A 282 -14.32 -23.17 -2.90
C ASN A 282 -15.86 -23.21 -2.72
N GLY A 283 -16.58 -23.76 -3.69
CA GLY A 283 -18.01 -24.03 -3.53
C GLY A 283 -18.90 -22.80 -3.40
N ASP A 284 -18.74 -21.81 -4.29
CA ASP A 284 -19.52 -20.57 -4.34
C ASP A 284 -19.24 -19.64 -3.12
N ALA A 285 -17.98 -19.29 -2.93
CA ALA A 285 -17.50 -18.44 -1.83
C ALA A 285 -18.31 -17.15 -1.67
N ASP A 286 -18.60 -16.76 -0.42
CA ASP A 286 -19.41 -15.57 -0.12
C ASP A 286 -18.61 -14.28 -0.19
N CYS A 287 -17.41 -14.28 0.40
CA CYS A 287 -16.45 -13.17 0.36
C CYS A 287 -15.11 -13.63 -0.20
N ILE A 288 -14.46 -12.78 -0.96
CA ILE A 288 -13.15 -13.05 -1.58
C ILE A 288 -12.30 -11.79 -1.48
N TYR A 289 -11.02 -11.95 -1.17
CA TYR A 289 -10.06 -10.86 -1.17
C TYR A 289 -8.71 -11.32 -1.70
N SER A 290 -7.89 -10.36 -2.14
CA SER A 290 -6.56 -10.63 -2.65
C SER A 290 -5.48 -9.81 -1.96
N ASP A 291 -4.22 -10.11 -2.28
CA ASP A 291 -3.09 -9.26 -1.96
C ASP A 291 -3.11 -7.97 -2.80
N GLU A 292 -2.40 -6.96 -2.32
CA GLU A 292 -2.27 -5.65 -2.95
C GLU A 292 -0.84 -5.14 -2.89
N ASP A 293 -0.52 -4.13 -3.70
CA ASP A 293 0.75 -3.41 -3.61
C ASP A 293 0.58 -1.91 -3.90
N LYS A 294 1.70 -1.21 -3.84
CA LYS A 294 1.79 0.17 -4.29
C LYS A 294 2.55 0.24 -5.60
N VAL A 295 2.26 1.28 -6.37
CA VAL A 295 2.91 1.54 -7.64
C VAL A 295 3.30 3.01 -7.74
N ASP A 296 4.33 3.33 -8.53
CA ASP A 296 4.71 4.71 -8.81
C ASP A 296 3.63 5.47 -9.58
N GLN A 297 3.77 6.79 -9.68
CA GLN A 297 2.79 7.66 -10.36
C GLN A 297 2.62 7.33 -11.85
N GLU A 298 3.63 6.73 -12.48
CA GLU A 298 3.59 6.27 -13.86
C GLU A 298 2.96 4.89 -14.04
N GLY A 299 2.60 4.21 -12.95
CA GLY A 299 2.02 2.86 -12.98
C GLY A 299 3.01 1.77 -13.45
N LYS A 300 4.32 1.98 -13.26
CA LYS A 300 5.37 1.12 -13.84
C LYS A 300 6.18 0.35 -12.82
N LEU A 301 6.48 0.97 -11.67
CA LEU A 301 7.29 0.36 -10.62
C LEU A 301 6.39 -0.05 -9.47
N HIS A 302 6.22 -1.35 -9.29
CA HIS A 302 5.50 -1.94 -8.17
C HIS A 302 6.43 -2.13 -6.97
N TYR A 303 5.95 -1.75 -5.77
CA TYR A 303 6.68 -1.80 -4.50
C TYR A 303 5.73 -1.91 -3.30
N PHE A 304 6.25 -2.09 -2.10
CA PHE A 304 5.48 -2.24 -0.86
C PHE A 304 4.31 -3.22 -0.96
N PRO A 305 4.57 -4.51 -1.30
CA PRO A 305 3.52 -5.51 -1.32
C PRO A 305 2.92 -5.72 0.07
N HIS A 306 1.61 -5.85 0.11
CA HIS A 306 0.87 -6.34 1.26
C HIS A 306 0.40 -7.77 0.96
N PHE A 307 1.25 -8.75 1.30
CA PHE A 307 0.90 -10.17 1.29
C PHE A 307 0.06 -10.47 2.53
N LYS A 308 -1.16 -10.90 2.30
CA LYS A 308 -2.14 -11.11 3.36
C LYS A 308 -2.17 -12.58 3.80
N SER A 309 -2.60 -12.82 5.02
CA SER A 309 -2.90 -14.17 5.48
C SER A 309 -4.22 -14.67 4.91
N ASP A 310 -4.45 -15.98 4.93
CA ASP A 310 -5.80 -16.53 4.86
C ASP A 310 -6.68 -15.90 5.95
N TYR A 311 -8.01 -16.00 5.78
CA TYR A 311 -8.94 -15.34 6.68
C TYR A 311 -8.64 -15.67 8.15
N ASN A 312 -8.33 -14.61 8.88
CA ASN A 312 -8.03 -14.66 10.31
C ASN A 312 -8.87 -13.59 11.03
N PRO A 313 -9.90 -14.00 11.78
CA PRO A 313 -10.77 -13.07 12.49
C PRO A 313 -10.02 -12.26 13.55
N ASP A 314 -9.06 -12.86 14.27
CA ASP A 314 -8.30 -12.15 15.29
C ASP A 314 -7.46 -11.02 14.68
N LEU A 315 -6.84 -11.27 13.52
CA LEU A 315 -6.10 -10.24 12.79
C LEU A 315 -7.04 -9.14 12.28
N LEU A 316 -8.21 -9.50 11.75
CA LEU A 316 -9.22 -8.53 11.29
C LEU A 316 -9.72 -7.64 12.44
N HIS A 317 -9.76 -8.17 13.66
CA HIS A 317 -10.09 -7.38 14.84
C HIS A 317 -8.95 -6.50 15.36
N THR A 318 -7.81 -6.48 14.69
CA THR A 318 -6.70 -5.56 14.99
C THR A 318 -6.50 -4.48 13.94
N ASN A 319 -6.82 -4.75 12.69
CA ASN A 319 -6.73 -3.81 11.58
C ASN A 319 -7.50 -4.31 10.36
N ASN A 320 -7.84 -3.41 9.44
CA ASN A 320 -8.46 -3.76 8.16
C ASN A 320 -7.40 -4.33 7.19
N TYR A 321 -6.86 -5.52 7.46
CA TYR A 321 -5.87 -6.14 6.58
C TYR A 321 -6.45 -6.62 5.24
N ILE A 322 -7.77 -6.86 5.16
CA ILE A 322 -8.46 -7.30 3.93
C ILE A 322 -8.46 -6.18 2.89
N CYS A 323 -8.80 -4.95 3.28
CA CYS A 323 -8.79 -3.70 2.52
C CYS A 323 -9.15 -3.88 1.03
N HIS A 324 -8.17 -3.99 0.15
CA HIS A 324 -8.31 -4.14 -1.30
C HIS A 324 -7.56 -5.38 -1.80
N PHE A 325 -7.95 -6.05 -2.81
CA PHE A 325 -9.21 -6.05 -3.55
C PHE A 325 -10.21 -6.95 -2.83
N PHE A 326 -11.41 -6.47 -2.57
CA PHE A 326 -12.47 -7.22 -1.87
C PHE A 326 -13.70 -7.34 -2.74
N ALA A 327 -14.29 -8.54 -2.79
CA ALA A 327 -15.58 -8.81 -3.43
C ALA A 327 -16.45 -9.66 -2.53
N VAL A 328 -17.74 -9.41 -2.58
CA VAL A 328 -18.77 -10.10 -1.77
C VAL A 328 -20.01 -10.36 -2.60
N LYS A 329 -20.77 -11.43 -2.29
CA LYS A 329 -22.08 -11.65 -2.89
C LYS A 329 -22.97 -10.42 -2.74
N THR A 330 -23.54 -9.94 -3.83
CA THR A 330 -24.40 -8.74 -3.83
C THR A 330 -25.62 -8.87 -2.92
N SER A 331 -26.10 -10.10 -2.67
CA SER A 331 -27.16 -10.35 -1.70
C SER A 331 -26.73 -10.05 -0.27
N ILE A 332 -25.48 -10.33 0.10
CA ILE A 332 -24.94 -10.08 1.44
C ILE A 332 -24.77 -8.57 1.66
N ILE A 333 -24.10 -7.85 0.73
CA ILE A 333 -23.92 -6.41 0.88
C ILE A 333 -25.25 -5.65 0.95
N LYS A 334 -26.27 -6.10 0.20
CA LYS A 334 -27.63 -5.56 0.30
C LYS A 334 -28.31 -5.90 1.62
N LYS A 335 -28.13 -7.12 2.12
CA LYS A 335 -28.69 -7.57 3.41
C LYS A 335 -28.15 -6.75 4.58
N VAL A 336 -26.86 -6.42 4.58
CA VAL A 336 -26.25 -5.58 5.63
C VAL A 336 -26.52 -4.09 5.45
N GLY A 337 -27.24 -3.68 4.38
CA GLY A 337 -27.66 -2.29 4.14
C GLY A 337 -26.59 -1.40 3.48
N GLY A 338 -25.55 -1.99 2.85
CA GLY A 338 -24.49 -1.24 2.16
C GLY A 338 -23.56 -0.49 3.10
N PHE A 339 -23.02 0.63 2.61
CA PHE A 339 -22.07 1.48 3.33
C PHE A 339 -22.80 2.44 4.28
N ARG A 340 -22.19 2.74 5.42
CA ARG A 340 -22.77 3.62 6.45
C ARG A 340 -21.98 4.94 6.56
N PRO A 341 -22.60 6.12 6.32
CA PRO A 341 -21.91 7.41 6.36
C PRO A 341 -21.24 7.74 7.72
N ASN A 342 -21.77 7.22 8.81
CA ASN A 342 -21.18 7.42 10.14
C ASN A 342 -19.78 6.82 10.29
N PHE A 343 -19.34 6.00 9.33
CA PHE A 343 -18.03 5.36 9.29
C PHE A 343 -17.15 5.87 8.14
N ASP A 344 -17.49 7.01 7.53
CA ASP A 344 -16.64 7.62 6.50
C ASP A 344 -15.19 7.73 6.98
N GLY A 345 -14.27 7.29 6.11
CA GLY A 345 -12.85 7.11 6.42
C GLY A 345 -12.44 5.68 6.82
N ALA A 346 -13.40 4.84 7.28
CA ALA A 346 -13.26 3.41 7.53
C ALA A 346 -14.55 2.66 7.12
N GLN A 347 -15.26 3.20 6.12
CA GLN A 347 -16.53 2.66 5.63
C GLN A 347 -16.39 1.26 5.02
N ASP A 348 -15.25 0.97 4.44
CA ASP A 348 -14.85 -0.34 3.92
C ASP A 348 -14.62 -1.35 5.06
N PHE A 349 -13.92 -0.97 6.12
CA PHE A 349 -13.71 -1.83 7.28
C PHE A 349 -15.04 -2.18 7.98
N ASP A 350 -15.89 -1.18 8.21
CA ASP A 350 -17.24 -1.39 8.72
C ASP A 350 -18.04 -2.35 7.85
N LEU A 351 -17.98 -2.17 6.52
CA LEU A 351 -18.69 -3.06 5.60
C LEU A 351 -18.13 -4.48 5.63
N VAL A 352 -16.80 -4.64 5.59
CA VAL A 352 -16.13 -5.96 5.62
C VAL A 352 -16.55 -6.72 6.88
N LEU A 353 -16.50 -6.12 8.07
CA LEU A 353 -16.93 -6.75 9.32
C LEU A 353 -18.37 -7.25 9.23
N ARG A 354 -19.31 -6.40 8.77
CA ARG A 354 -20.73 -6.77 8.65
C ARG A 354 -21.00 -7.82 7.57
N CYS A 355 -20.29 -7.75 6.45
CA CYS A 355 -20.42 -8.75 5.38
C CYS A 355 -19.90 -10.13 5.81
N ILE A 356 -18.78 -10.15 6.53
CA ILE A 356 -18.19 -11.40 7.04
C ILE A 356 -19.12 -12.06 8.07
N ASP A 357 -19.76 -11.28 8.94
CA ASP A 357 -20.75 -11.80 9.91
C ASP A 357 -21.89 -12.58 9.23
N GLU A 358 -22.28 -12.15 8.03
CA GLU A 358 -23.37 -12.78 7.25
C GLU A 358 -22.88 -13.85 6.26
N SER A 359 -21.54 -14.08 6.21
CA SER A 359 -20.90 -14.99 5.27
C SER A 359 -20.64 -16.35 5.89
N LYS A 360 -20.72 -17.39 5.08
CA LYS A 360 -20.35 -18.77 5.44
C LYS A 360 -18.92 -19.10 5.04
N SER A 361 -18.37 -18.35 4.08
CA SER A 361 -17.03 -18.58 3.53
C SER A 361 -16.34 -17.28 3.14
N VAL A 362 -15.09 -17.16 3.55
CA VAL A 362 -14.20 -16.05 3.21
C VAL A 362 -12.93 -16.65 2.61
N VAL A 363 -12.62 -16.30 1.37
CA VAL A 363 -11.53 -16.92 0.60
C VAL A 363 -10.47 -15.89 0.27
N HIS A 364 -9.23 -16.20 0.58
CA HIS A 364 -8.05 -15.44 0.18
C HIS A 364 -7.52 -15.94 -1.17
N VAL A 365 -7.21 -15.02 -2.05
CA VAL A 365 -6.48 -15.27 -3.30
C VAL A 365 -5.07 -14.70 -3.14
N PRO A 366 -4.04 -15.52 -2.86
CA PRO A 366 -2.69 -15.05 -2.56
C PRO A 366 -1.95 -14.58 -3.81
N LYS A 367 -2.44 -13.49 -4.39
CA LYS A 367 -1.91 -12.84 -5.59
C LYS A 367 -2.10 -11.33 -5.49
N ILE A 368 -1.13 -10.59 -5.98
CA ILE A 368 -1.26 -9.14 -6.16
C ILE A 368 -2.21 -8.89 -7.33
N LEU A 369 -3.45 -8.53 -7.00
CA LEU A 369 -4.51 -8.29 -7.99
C LEU A 369 -4.99 -6.83 -7.99
N TYR A 370 -4.53 -6.04 -7.03
CA TYR A 370 -4.88 -4.64 -6.82
C TYR A 370 -3.62 -3.80 -6.60
N SER A 371 -3.55 -2.64 -7.23
CA SER A 371 -2.41 -1.74 -7.09
C SER A 371 -2.86 -0.30 -6.91
N GLY A 372 -2.32 0.36 -5.86
CA GLY A 372 -2.62 1.75 -5.54
C GLY A 372 -1.45 2.68 -5.87
N PRO A 373 -1.63 3.66 -6.79
CA PRO A 373 -0.62 4.66 -7.05
C PRO A 373 -0.34 5.52 -5.81
N CYS A 374 0.95 5.72 -5.50
CA CYS A 374 1.34 6.59 -4.40
C CYS A 374 1.47 8.04 -4.90
N HIS A 375 0.54 8.90 -4.50
CA HIS A 375 0.56 10.33 -4.83
C HIS A 375 0.29 11.21 -3.60
N LYS A 376 0.63 12.50 -3.67
CA LYS A 376 0.52 13.43 -2.51
C LYS A 376 -0.89 13.56 -1.92
N GLY A 377 -1.93 13.22 -2.68
CA GLY A 377 -3.32 13.22 -2.25
C GLY A 377 -3.81 11.86 -1.73
N SER A 378 -3.00 10.79 -1.85
CA SER A 378 -3.43 9.45 -1.44
C SER A 378 -3.59 9.34 0.08
N THR A 379 -4.48 8.46 0.49
CA THR A 379 -4.76 8.19 1.90
C THR A 379 -3.52 7.73 2.67
N SER A 380 -2.58 7.06 1.98
CA SER A 380 -1.33 6.56 2.57
C SER A 380 -0.27 7.65 2.81
N ALA A 381 -0.37 8.82 2.17
CA ALA A 381 0.68 9.85 2.23
C ALA A 381 0.55 10.85 3.39
N ASN A 382 -0.59 10.93 4.09
CA ASN A 382 -0.83 11.95 5.11
C ASN A 382 -1.63 11.42 6.31
N THR A 383 -0.92 10.82 7.27
CA THR A 383 -1.51 10.21 8.48
C THR A 383 -2.06 11.24 9.47
N ASP A 384 -1.48 12.44 9.55
CA ASP A 384 -1.86 13.43 10.56
C ASP A 384 -3.24 14.09 10.31
N SER A 385 -3.69 14.13 9.04
CA SER A 385 -5.01 14.69 8.68
C SER A 385 -6.18 13.71 8.82
N LYS A 386 -5.94 12.46 9.27
CA LYS A 386 -6.91 11.36 9.22
C LYS A 386 -7.27 10.74 10.57
N SER A 387 -7.09 11.45 11.65
CA SER A 387 -7.53 10.99 12.97
C SER A 387 -9.01 10.54 12.98
N TYR A 388 -9.87 11.18 12.16
CA TYR A 388 -11.27 10.79 12.03
C TYR A 388 -11.46 9.38 11.45
N ALA A 389 -10.59 8.95 10.52
CA ALA A 389 -10.67 7.62 9.91
C ALA A 389 -10.30 6.52 10.93
N PHE A 390 -9.27 6.76 11.74
CA PHE A 390 -8.89 5.83 12.82
C PHE A 390 -9.96 5.74 13.90
N GLU A 391 -10.58 6.85 14.26
CA GLU A 391 -11.73 6.84 15.17
C GLU A 391 -12.96 6.16 14.57
N ALA A 392 -13.19 6.27 13.25
CA ALA A 392 -14.26 5.55 12.58
C ALA A 392 -14.02 4.03 12.60
N GLY A 393 -12.79 3.58 12.32
CA GLY A 393 -12.44 2.16 12.38
C GLY A 393 -12.52 1.59 13.80
N LYS A 394 -12.09 2.35 14.81
CA LYS A 394 -12.28 1.99 16.23
C LYS A 394 -13.75 1.80 16.56
N ARG A 395 -14.63 2.73 16.13
CA ARG A 395 -16.09 2.61 16.33
C ARG A 395 -16.65 1.40 15.60
N ALA A 396 -16.21 1.12 14.36
CA ALA A 396 -16.67 -0.03 13.61
C ALA A 396 -16.38 -1.35 14.34
N LEU A 397 -15.19 -1.47 14.91
CA LEU A 397 -14.78 -2.65 15.66
C LEU A 397 -15.49 -2.71 17.04
N GLN A 398 -15.68 -1.59 17.75
CA GLN A 398 -16.45 -1.57 18.98
C GLN A 398 -17.90 -2.03 18.72
N GLU A 399 -18.55 -1.50 17.66
CA GLU A 399 -19.91 -1.90 17.31
C GLU A 399 -20.00 -3.38 16.88
N TYR A 400 -18.94 -3.92 16.28
CA TYR A 400 -18.86 -5.36 16.03
C TYR A 400 -19.00 -6.15 17.33
N TYR A 401 -18.24 -5.83 18.38
CA TYR A 401 -18.34 -6.52 19.68
C TYR A 401 -19.70 -6.32 20.34
N ASP A 402 -20.23 -5.09 20.29
CA ASP A 402 -21.54 -4.76 20.86
C ASP A 402 -22.66 -5.61 20.21
N ARG A 403 -22.63 -5.76 18.88
CA ARG A 403 -23.59 -6.62 18.13
C ARG A 403 -23.50 -8.10 18.52
N HIS A 404 -22.32 -8.56 18.89
CA HIS A 404 -22.11 -9.97 19.30
C HIS A 404 -22.29 -10.20 20.79
N GLY A 405 -22.66 -9.18 21.56
CA GLY A 405 -22.80 -9.27 23.00
C GLY A 405 -21.48 -9.59 23.71
N ILE A 406 -20.35 -9.21 23.11
CA ILE A 406 -19.02 -9.43 23.67
C ILE A 406 -18.63 -8.16 24.44
N GLU A 407 -18.45 -8.28 25.74
CA GLU A 407 -17.99 -7.18 26.56
C GLU A 407 -16.51 -6.92 26.29
N ALA A 408 -16.22 -5.86 25.51
CA ALA A 408 -14.88 -5.47 25.12
C ALA A 408 -14.75 -3.95 25.01
N LYS A 409 -13.53 -3.47 25.16
CA LYS A 409 -13.16 -2.06 24.94
C LYS A 409 -12.12 -2.02 23.82
N VAL A 410 -12.39 -1.21 22.80
CA VAL A 410 -11.46 -0.98 21.69
C VAL A 410 -10.76 0.36 21.88
N ASP A 411 -9.44 0.35 21.83
CA ASP A 411 -8.58 1.53 21.89
C ASP A 411 -7.67 1.61 20.66
N ASN A 412 -7.28 2.81 20.25
CA ASN A 412 -6.23 3.01 19.25
C ASN A 412 -4.88 2.56 19.83
N THR A 413 -3.99 2.10 18.96
CA THR A 413 -2.59 1.84 19.33
C THR A 413 -1.69 3.03 18.93
N PHE A 414 -0.38 2.92 19.20
CA PHE A 414 0.60 3.89 18.70
C PHE A 414 0.80 3.81 17.17
N LEU A 415 0.37 2.69 16.54
CA LEU A 415 0.38 2.53 15.09
C LEU A 415 -0.99 2.95 14.53
N PRO A 416 -1.04 3.95 13.64
CA PRO A 416 -2.28 4.38 13.01
C PRO A 416 -2.99 3.24 12.26
N GLY A 417 -4.31 3.10 12.48
CA GLY A 417 -5.11 2.05 11.84
C GLY A 417 -5.00 0.66 12.49
N TYR A 418 -4.25 0.55 13.60
CA TYR A 418 -4.21 -0.65 14.43
C TYR A 418 -4.95 -0.41 15.75
N TYR A 419 -5.74 -1.41 16.15
CA TYR A 419 -6.62 -1.34 17.32
C TYR A 419 -6.21 -2.37 18.35
N LYS A 420 -6.39 -2.02 19.63
CA LYS A 420 -6.22 -2.93 20.76
C LYS A 420 -7.59 -3.22 21.36
N THR A 421 -7.98 -4.48 21.38
CA THR A 421 -9.19 -4.94 22.07
C THR A 421 -8.82 -5.45 23.45
N THR A 422 -9.50 -4.93 24.47
CA THR A 422 -9.44 -5.42 25.85
C THR A 422 -10.79 -6.09 26.17
N TYR A 423 -10.78 -7.41 26.29
CA TYR A 423 -11.97 -8.18 26.68
C TYR A 423 -12.22 -8.02 28.18
N LEU A 424 -13.46 -7.75 28.54
CA LEU A 424 -13.89 -7.56 29.92
C LEU A 424 -14.50 -8.88 30.43
N TYR A 425 -13.67 -9.71 31.04
CA TYR A 425 -14.12 -11.01 31.55
C TYR A 425 -14.73 -10.86 32.95
N THR A 426 -15.94 -11.37 33.13
CA THR A 426 -16.59 -11.51 34.45
C THR A 426 -16.08 -12.75 35.19
N GLU A 427 -15.69 -13.79 34.44
CA GLU A 427 -15.14 -15.03 34.98
C GLU A 427 -13.68 -15.21 34.56
N ARG A 428 -12.89 -15.79 35.49
CA ARG A 428 -11.47 -16.10 35.24
C ARG A 428 -11.28 -17.61 35.30
N PRO A 429 -11.45 -18.35 34.18
CA PRO A 429 -11.25 -19.78 34.17
C PRO A 429 -9.80 -20.16 34.51
N LEU A 430 -9.63 -21.28 35.16
CA LEU A 430 -8.30 -21.84 35.40
C LEU A 430 -7.73 -22.36 34.08
N VAL A 431 -6.55 -21.87 33.72
CA VAL A 431 -5.82 -22.31 32.51
C VAL A 431 -4.63 -23.15 32.95
N THR A 432 -4.52 -24.37 32.45
CA THR A 432 -3.36 -25.22 32.65
C THR A 432 -2.43 -25.10 31.45
N ILE A 433 -1.18 -24.66 31.71
CA ILE A 433 -0.13 -24.60 30.69
C ILE A 433 0.70 -25.86 30.79
N VAL A 434 0.74 -26.66 29.74
CA VAL A 434 1.56 -27.88 29.66
C VAL A 434 2.78 -27.59 28.79
N ILE A 435 3.96 -27.70 29.40
CA ILE A 435 5.25 -27.49 28.72
C ILE A 435 5.99 -28.83 28.66
N PRO A 436 6.08 -29.48 27.49
CA PRO A 436 6.92 -30.64 27.35
C PRO A 436 8.40 -30.23 27.51
N ASN A 437 9.12 -30.86 28.41
CA ASN A 437 10.53 -30.59 28.65
C ASN A 437 11.32 -31.89 28.60
N LYS A 438 12.46 -31.90 27.88
CA LYS A 438 13.40 -33.00 27.84
C LYS A 438 14.83 -32.45 27.91
N ASP A 439 15.55 -32.78 28.98
CA ASP A 439 16.98 -32.56 29.13
C ASP A 439 17.46 -31.09 28.98
N HIS A 440 16.70 -30.11 29.51
CA HIS A 440 17.09 -28.70 29.54
C HIS A 440 17.03 -28.11 30.95
#